data_d763ca030bfa30033d8250f97f70643e
#
_entry.id   d763ca030bfa30033d8250f97f70643e
#
_cell.length_a   1.000
_cell.length_b   1.000
_cell.length_c   1.000
_cell.angle_alpha   90.00
_cell.angle_beta   90.00
_cell.angle_gamma   90.00
#
_symmetry.space_group_name_H-M   'P 1'
#
loop_
_entity.id
_entity.type
_entity.pdbx_description
1 polymer ?
#
loop_
_entity_poly.entity_id
_entity_poly.type
_entity_poly.pdbx_seq_one_letter_code
_entity_poly.pdbx_strand_id
1 'polypeptide(L)'
;MNLAVSNRTATSVIGVISVGVFVFLLWLLYLREPVTTTETPDFSFMPLLNAILNGLSACCIAVGVWAIRNDHRTLHIRMMLSALTLSAVFLVGYIVYHSFHGNTRFQGEGLIRGVYLFILFSHIVLSAVMLPMIFSTVFFAGAERFESHRKLARWTFPIWLYVSVTGVLVYLILKHWPFPEN
;
A
#
# COMPACT_ATOMS: atom_id res chain seq x y z
N MET A 1 10.02 31.45 -8.89
CA MET A 1 10.50 30.71 -10.08
C MET A 1 9.60 29.49 -10.26
N ASN A 2 8.48 29.65 -11.01
CA ASN A 2 7.55 28.53 -11.26
C ASN A 2 8.21 27.58 -12.28
N LEU A 3 8.86 26.53 -11.80
CA LEU A 3 9.23 25.41 -12.63
C LEU A 3 7.94 24.71 -13.05
N ALA A 4 7.37 25.13 -14.16
CA ALA A 4 6.25 24.44 -14.81
C ALA A 4 6.73 23.09 -15.34
N VAL A 5 6.87 22.11 -14.43
CA VAL A 5 7.22 20.73 -14.82
C VAL A 5 6.17 20.24 -15.82
N SER A 6 6.64 19.85 -17.00
CA SER A 6 5.73 19.36 -18.03
C SER A 6 5.04 18.07 -17.56
N ASN A 7 3.82 17.83 -18.01
CA ASN A 7 3.11 16.57 -17.69
C ASN A 7 3.93 15.34 -18.05
N ARG A 8 4.63 15.38 -19.19
CA ARG A 8 5.47 14.28 -19.66
C ARG A 8 6.62 14.01 -18.70
N THR A 9 7.34 15.06 -18.29
CA THR A 9 8.47 14.91 -17.35
C THR A 9 8.00 14.37 -16.00
N ALA A 10 6.92 14.93 -15.44
CA ALA A 10 6.36 14.44 -14.17
C ALA A 10 5.92 12.97 -14.26
N THR A 11 5.18 12.60 -15.31
CA THR A 11 4.72 11.21 -15.52
C THR A 11 5.89 10.25 -15.71
N SER A 12 6.94 10.66 -16.45
CA SER A 12 8.14 9.85 -16.62
C SER A 12 8.88 9.63 -15.31
N VAL A 13 9.08 10.68 -14.50
CA VAL A 13 9.75 10.59 -13.19
C VAL A 13 8.93 9.68 -12.25
N ILE A 14 7.62 9.87 -12.18
CA ILE A 14 6.72 9.04 -11.36
C ILE A 14 6.81 7.57 -11.83
N GLY A 15 6.80 7.33 -13.15
CA GLY A 15 6.92 5.99 -13.72
C GLY A 15 8.24 5.32 -13.33
N VAL A 16 9.37 6.02 -13.48
CA VAL A 16 10.71 5.51 -13.11
C VAL A 16 10.77 5.18 -11.62
N ILE A 17 10.32 6.08 -10.75
CA ILE A 17 10.29 5.84 -9.29
C ILE A 17 9.41 4.61 -8.97
N SER A 18 8.22 4.52 -9.54
CA SER A 18 7.29 3.42 -9.28
C SER A 18 7.85 2.08 -9.74
N VAL A 19 8.46 2.02 -10.92
CA VAL A 19 9.13 0.82 -11.42
C VAL A 19 10.32 0.47 -10.53
N GLY A 20 11.12 1.45 -10.12
CA GLY A 20 12.24 1.24 -9.21
C GLY A 20 11.82 0.64 -7.88
N VAL A 21 10.75 1.17 -7.25
CA VAL A 21 10.18 0.61 -6.01
C VAL A 21 9.66 -0.80 -6.24
N PHE A 22 8.95 -1.04 -7.33
CA PHE A 22 8.42 -2.37 -7.64
C PHE A 22 9.53 -3.41 -7.85
N VAL A 23 10.55 -3.08 -8.64
CA VAL A 23 11.71 -3.96 -8.87
C VAL A 23 12.47 -4.22 -7.57
N PHE A 24 12.65 -3.19 -6.74
CA PHE A 24 13.27 -3.33 -5.44
C PHE A 24 12.49 -4.28 -4.52
N LEU A 25 11.15 -4.17 -4.49
CA LEU A 25 10.31 -5.07 -3.69
C LEU A 25 10.36 -6.51 -4.22
N LEU A 26 10.36 -6.72 -5.53
CA LEU A 26 10.52 -8.06 -6.09
C LEU A 26 11.88 -8.66 -5.72
N TRP A 27 12.95 -7.87 -5.80
CA TRP A 27 14.28 -8.31 -5.39
C TRP A 27 14.32 -8.67 -3.90
N LEU A 28 13.75 -7.82 -3.04
CA LEU A 28 13.71 -8.04 -1.60
C LEU A 28 12.95 -9.31 -1.22
N LEU A 29 11.81 -9.58 -1.89
CA LEU A 29 10.90 -10.67 -1.51
C LEU A 29 11.30 -12.02 -2.11
N TYR A 30 11.91 -12.03 -3.29
CA TYR A 30 12.10 -13.27 -4.05
C TYR A 30 13.56 -13.61 -4.33
N LEU A 31 14.47 -12.62 -4.34
CA LEU A 31 15.87 -12.83 -4.73
C LEU A 31 16.85 -12.63 -3.58
N ARG A 32 16.45 -11.95 -2.51
CA ARG A 32 17.30 -11.72 -1.35
C ARG A 32 16.98 -12.75 -0.27
N GLU A 33 18.03 -13.35 0.29
CA GLU A 33 17.91 -14.12 1.52
C GLU A 33 17.73 -13.20 2.73
N PRO A 34 16.88 -13.57 3.71
CA PRO A 34 16.74 -12.81 4.95
C PRO A 34 18.08 -12.66 5.66
N VAL A 35 18.27 -11.53 6.33
CA VAL A 35 19.48 -11.29 7.13
C VAL A 35 19.46 -12.20 8.35
N THR A 36 20.29 -13.24 8.36
CA THR A 36 20.50 -14.10 9.52
C THR A 36 21.68 -13.56 10.34
N THR A 37 21.38 -12.82 11.39
CA THR A 37 22.37 -12.42 12.40
C THR A 37 22.16 -13.24 13.67
N THR A 38 23.20 -13.45 14.46
CA THR A 38 23.13 -14.18 15.75
C THR A 38 22.20 -13.50 16.76
N GLU A 39 21.92 -12.22 16.58
CA GLU A 39 20.95 -11.43 17.35
C GLU A 39 20.02 -10.71 16.36
N THR A 40 18.99 -11.40 15.85
CA THR A 40 17.94 -10.75 15.07
C THR A 40 17.03 -9.98 16.00
N PRO A 41 16.79 -8.67 15.76
CA PRO A 41 15.80 -7.91 16.54
C PRO A 41 14.42 -8.56 16.42
N ASP A 42 13.67 -8.59 17.52
CA ASP A 42 12.31 -9.11 17.53
C ASP A 42 11.36 -8.11 16.86
N PHE A 43 10.94 -8.43 15.65
CA PHE A 43 9.95 -7.68 14.87
C PHE A 43 8.59 -8.40 14.79
N SER A 44 8.29 -9.31 15.72
CA SER A 44 7.03 -10.08 15.73
C SER A 44 5.76 -9.21 15.81
N PHE A 45 5.87 -7.98 16.32
CA PHE A 45 4.79 -7.00 16.39
C PHE A 45 4.49 -6.31 15.03
N MET A 46 5.43 -6.33 14.09
CA MET A 46 5.31 -5.56 12.83
C MET A 46 4.14 -5.98 11.94
N PRO A 47 3.79 -7.26 11.77
CA PRO A 47 2.61 -7.64 11.00
C PRO A 47 1.31 -7.04 11.55
N LEU A 48 1.16 -6.97 12.88
CA LEU A 48 0.03 -6.31 13.52
C LEU A 48 0.05 -4.80 13.28
N LEU A 49 1.20 -4.16 13.47
CA LEU A 49 1.37 -2.73 13.22
C LEU A 49 1.02 -2.40 11.76
N ASN A 50 1.51 -3.17 10.81
CA ASN A 50 1.22 -2.99 9.39
C ASN A 50 -0.28 -3.15 9.08
N ALA A 51 -0.98 -4.09 9.72
CA ALA A 51 -2.42 -4.24 9.58
C ALA A 51 -3.18 -3.03 10.16
N ILE A 52 -2.75 -2.50 11.31
CA ILE A 52 -3.33 -1.28 11.90
C ILE A 52 -3.13 -0.07 10.98
N LEU A 53 -1.93 0.12 10.44
CA LEU A 53 -1.62 1.22 9.51
C LEU A 53 -2.50 1.16 8.26
N ASN A 54 -2.70 -0.03 7.69
CA ASN A 54 -3.61 -0.24 6.57
C ASN A 54 -5.08 0.06 6.94
N GLY A 55 -5.54 -0.39 8.10
CA GLY A 55 -6.89 -0.11 8.58
C GLY A 55 -7.13 1.40 8.78
N LEU A 56 -6.20 2.10 9.43
CA LEU A 56 -6.27 3.55 9.61
C LEU A 56 -6.21 4.29 8.26
N SER A 57 -5.38 3.82 7.32
CA SER A 57 -5.34 4.36 5.96
C SER A 57 -6.69 4.21 5.27
N ALA A 58 -7.33 3.03 5.36
CA ALA A 58 -8.66 2.80 4.80
C ALA A 58 -9.72 3.76 5.38
N CYS A 59 -9.69 3.98 6.70
CA CYS A 59 -10.58 4.94 7.36
C CYS A 59 -10.33 6.37 6.86
N CYS A 60 -9.07 6.80 6.78
CA CYS A 60 -8.71 8.12 6.26
C CYS A 60 -9.17 8.31 4.81
N ILE A 61 -8.99 7.31 3.95
CA ILE A 61 -9.44 7.32 2.55
C ILE A 61 -10.96 7.48 2.49
N ALA A 62 -11.71 6.67 3.23
CA ALA A 62 -13.17 6.71 3.24
C ALA A 62 -13.70 8.07 3.71
N VAL A 63 -13.18 8.58 4.84
CA VAL A 63 -13.54 9.89 5.38
C VAL A 63 -13.14 11.01 4.42
N GLY A 64 -11.96 10.93 3.81
CA GLY A 64 -11.49 11.93 2.85
C GLY A 64 -12.36 12.01 1.59
N VAL A 65 -12.82 10.87 1.07
CA VAL A 65 -13.75 10.84 -0.07
C VAL A 65 -15.13 11.32 0.33
N TRP A 66 -15.62 10.95 1.51
CA TRP A 66 -16.86 11.51 2.06
C TRP A 66 -16.76 13.03 2.20
N ALA A 67 -15.65 13.55 2.74
CA ALA A 67 -15.43 14.97 2.96
C ALA A 67 -15.52 15.78 1.64
N ILE A 68 -14.84 15.32 0.57
CA ILE A 68 -14.87 16.06 -0.71
C ILE A 68 -16.23 16.00 -1.38
N ARG A 69 -17.02 14.95 -1.16
CA ARG A 69 -18.40 14.84 -1.66
C ARG A 69 -19.38 15.79 -0.95
N ASN A 70 -19.01 16.25 0.24
CA ASN A 70 -19.77 17.20 1.06
C ASN A 70 -19.09 18.58 1.13
N ASP A 71 -18.27 18.93 0.15
CA ASP A 71 -17.58 20.22 0.00
C ASP A 71 -16.61 20.59 1.15
N HIS A 72 -16.22 19.62 1.98
CA HIS A 72 -15.23 19.80 3.06
C HIS A 72 -13.81 19.62 2.55
N ARG A 73 -13.35 20.50 1.66
CA ARG A 73 -12.03 20.40 0.99
C ARG A 73 -10.86 20.29 1.95
N THR A 74 -10.83 21.07 3.01
CA THR A 74 -9.74 21.06 4.01
C THR A 74 -9.63 19.70 4.70
N LEU A 75 -10.78 19.11 5.08
CA LEU A 75 -10.81 17.78 5.69
C LEU A 75 -10.34 16.71 4.69
N HIS A 76 -10.79 16.78 3.43
CA HIS A 76 -10.31 15.90 2.37
C HIS A 76 -8.78 15.92 2.27
N ILE A 77 -8.17 17.09 2.18
CA ILE A 77 -6.71 17.23 2.07
C ILE A 77 -6.01 16.60 3.28
N ARG A 78 -6.47 16.89 4.50
CA ARG A 78 -5.89 16.33 5.72
C ARG A 78 -5.98 14.81 5.74
N MET A 79 -7.14 14.25 5.42
CA MET A 79 -7.36 12.80 5.40
C MET A 79 -6.52 12.10 4.32
N MET A 80 -6.41 12.69 3.12
CA MET A 80 -5.59 12.11 2.05
C MET A 80 -4.09 12.14 2.40
N LEU A 81 -3.59 13.23 3.00
CA LEU A 81 -2.20 13.31 3.48
C LEU A 81 -1.95 12.31 4.61
N SER A 82 -2.89 12.16 5.55
CA SER A 82 -2.79 11.15 6.61
C SER A 82 -2.74 9.74 6.03
N ALA A 83 -3.62 9.40 5.08
CA ALA A 83 -3.62 8.11 4.42
C ALA A 83 -2.30 7.84 3.68
N LEU A 84 -1.75 8.86 2.99
CA LEU A 84 -0.47 8.76 2.31
C LEU A 84 0.68 8.49 3.29
N THR A 85 0.72 9.22 4.39
CA THR A 85 1.74 9.03 5.45
C THR A 85 1.64 7.64 6.07
N LEU A 86 0.43 7.18 6.42
CA LEU A 86 0.20 5.84 6.96
C LEU A 86 0.64 4.75 5.98
N SER A 87 0.33 4.91 4.69
CA SER A 87 0.76 3.96 3.65
C SER A 87 2.28 3.97 3.44
N ALA A 88 2.94 5.12 3.57
CA ALA A 88 4.41 5.22 3.49
C ALA A 88 5.07 4.54 4.71
N VAL A 89 4.57 4.77 5.92
CA VAL A 89 5.06 4.10 7.14
C VAL A 89 4.83 2.59 7.06
N PHE A 90 3.65 2.17 6.56
CA PHE A 90 3.39 0.76 6.26
C PHE A 90 4.44 0.16 5.33
N LEU A 91 4.76 0.83 4.21
CA LEU A 91 5.74 0.33 3.24
C LEU A 91 7.12 0.16 3.87
N VAL A 92 7.56 1.14 4.68
CA VAL A 92 8.84 1.04 5.42
C VAL A 92 8.81 -0.14 6.39
N GLY A 93 7.76 -0.27 7.21
CA GLY A 93 7.60 -1.40 8.13
C GLY A 93 7.57 -2.75 7.43
N TYR A 94 6.92 -2.82 6.26
CA TYR A 94 6.88 -4.00 5.43
C TYR A 94 8.28 -4.40 4.93
N ILE A 95 9.05 -3.43 4.41
CA ILE A 95 10.42 -3.65 3.94
C ILE A 95 11.31 -4.13 5.10
N VAL A 96 11.25 -3.47 6.24
CA VAL A 96 12.03 -3.86 7.42
C VAL A 96 11.70 -5.28 7.86
N TYR A 97 10.40 -5.60 8.03
CA TYR A 97 9.98 -6.94 8.44
C TYR A 97 10.48 -8.03 7.49
N HIS A 98 10.27 -7.87 6.19
CA HIS A 98 10.66 -8.88 5.20
C HIS A 98 12.17 -8.97 5.00
N SER A 99 12.93 -7.93 5.34
CA SER A 99 14.40 -7.98 5.32
C SER A 99 14.99 -8.94 6.34
N PHE A 100 14.29 -9.16 7.46
CA PHE A 100 14.77 -10.01 8.56
C PHE A 100 14.04 -11.36 8.67
N HIS A 101 12.74 -11.40 8.38
CA HIS A 101 11.90 -12.59 8.61
C HIS A 101 11.55 -13.36 7.32
N GLY A 102 11.80 -12.77 6.14
CA GLY A 102 11.42 -13.38 4.86
C GLY A 102 9.90 -13.50 4.70
N ASN A 103 9.48 -14.47 3.87
CA ASN A 103 8.08 -14.68 3.53
C ASN A 103 7.43 -15.76 4.39
N THR A 104 6.34 -15.44 5.06
CA THR A 104 5.50 -16.41 5.77
C THR A 104 4.57 -17.12 4.79
N ARG A 105 4.61 -18.45 4.76
CA ARG A 105 3.74 -19.27 3.90
C ARG A 105 2.44 -19.60 4.62
N PHE A 106 1.33 -19.43 3.92
CA PHE A 106 0.03 -19.88 4.41
C PHE A 106 -0.07 -21.42 4.33
N GLN A 107 -0.36 -22.07 5.46
CA GLN A 107 -0.39 -23.52 5.58
C GLN A 107 -1.80 -24.12 5.46
N GLY A 108 -2.84 -23.28 5.34
CA GLY A 108 -4.22 -23.73 5.16
C GLY A 108 -4.42 -24.48 3.84
N GLU A 109 -5.37 -25.41 3.82
CA GLU A 109 -5.70 -26.25 2.67
C GLU A 109 -7.12 -26.00 2.13
N GLY A 110 -7.45 -26.60 1.00
CA GLY A 110 -8.79 -26.54 0.42
C GLY A 110 -9.21 -25.16 -0.07
N LEU A 111 -10.50 -24.84 0.08
CA LEU A 111 -11.09 -23.59 -0.45
C LEU A 111 -10.48 -22.34 0.16
N ILE A 112 -10.14 -22.36 1.45
CA ILE A 112 -9.58 -21.19 2.13
C ILE A 112 -8.22 -20.79 1.58
N ARG A 113 -7.39 -21.75 1.18
CA ARG A 113 -6.11 -21.48 0.50
C ARG A 113 -6.34 -20.75 -0.81
N GLY A 114 -7.35 -21.18 -1.60
CA GLY A 114 -7.70 -20.49 -2.84
C GLY A 114 -8.14 -19.04 -2.61
N VAL A 115 -9.00 -18.80 -1.61
CA VAL A 115 -9.46 -17.47 -1.23
C VAL A 115 -8.30 -16.59 -0.76
N TYR A 116 -7.46 -17.11 0.13
CA TYR A 116 -6.28 -16.38 0.61
C TYR A 116 -5.34 -16.00 -0.52
N LEU A 117 -4.99 -16.94 -1.38
CA LEU A 117 -4.08 -16.69 -2.51
C LEU A 117 -4.67 -15.71 -3.51
N PHE A 118 -5.97 -15.74 -3.75
CA PHE A 118 -6.65 -14.76 -4.61
C PHE A 118 -6.58 -13.34 -4.00
N ILE A 119 -6.88 -13.20 -2.70
CA ILE A 119 -6.80 -11.91 -2.01
C ILE A 119 -5.35 -11.41 -2.01
N LEU A 120 -4.38 -12.26 -1.67
CA LEU A 120 -2.97 -11.91 -1.65
C LEU A 120 -2.47 -11.49 -3.04
N PHE A 121 -2.76 -12.27 -4.08
CA PHE A 121 -2.34 -11.98 -5.44
C PHE A 121 -2.92 -10.65 -5.94
N SER A 122 -4.23 -10.46 -5.80
CA SER A 122 -4.89 -9.22 -6.19
C SER A 122 -4.39 -8.01 -5.40
N HIS A 123 -4.13 -8.18 -4.09
CA HIS A 123 -3.53 -7.15 -3.24
C HIS A 123 -2.15 -6.74 -3.78
N ILE A 124 -1.26 -7.69 -4.07
CA ILE A 124 0.09 -7.40 -4.57
C ILE A 124 0.04 -6.69 -5.93
N VAL A 125 -0.74 -7.22 -6.88
CA VAL A 125 -0.86 -6.63 -8.22
C VAL A 125 -1.43 -5.22 -8.16
N LEU A 126 -2.51 -5.02 -7.41
CA LEU A 126 -3.14 -3.71 -7.30
C LEU A 126 -2.29 -2.72 -6.48
N SER A 127 -1.48 -3.18 -5.52
CA SER A 127 -0.52 -2.32 -4.82
C SER A 127 0.54 -1.75 -5.78
N ALA A 128 1.03 -2.57 -6.70
CA ALA A 128 1.99 -2.12 -7.71
C ALA A 128 1.38 -1.08 -8.66
N VAL A 129 0.13 -1.32 -9.11
CA VAL A 129 -0.61 -0.38 -9.98
C VAL A 129 -0.98 0.91 -9.23
N MET A 130 -1.34 0.80 -7.97
CA MET A 130 -1.75 1.91 -7.12
C MET A 130 -0.65 2.95 -6.92
N LEU A 131 0.61 2.54 -6.80
CA LEU A 131 1.72 3.42 -6.46
C LEU A 131 1.89 4.59 -7.47
N PRO A 132 2.04 4.35 -8.78
CA PRO A 132 2.11 5.44 -9.77
C PRO A 132 0.80 6.25 -9.84
N MET A 133 -0.34 5.63 -9.58
CA MET A 133 -1.62 6.34 -9.56
C MET A 133 -1.71 7.33 -8.41
N ILE A 134 -1.27 6.95 -7.20
CA ILE A 134 -1.23 7.86 -6.04
C ILE A 134 -0.30 9.02 -6.33
N PHE A 135 0.94 8.76 -6.75
CA PHE A 135 1.91 9.83 -7.03
C PHE A 135 1.40 10.81 -8.09
N SER A 136 0.80 10.28 -9.17
CA SER A 136 0.20 11.13 -10.21
C SER A 136 -0.99 11.95 -9.70
N THR A 137 -1.85 11.33 -8.88
CA THR A 137 -3.02 12.01 -8.28
C THR A 137 -2.59 13.14 -7.36
N VAL A 138 -1.57 12.91 -6.51
CA VAL A 138 -1.00 13.93 -5.62
C VAL A 138 -0.31 15.02 -6.43
N PHE A 139 0.46 14.67 -7.45
CA PHE A 139 1.09 15.64 -8.36
C PHE A 139 0.05 16.57 -9.01
N PHE A 140 -1.03 16.01 -9.56
CA PHE A 140 -2.08 16.84 -10.17
C PHE A 140 -2.79 17.75 -9.17
N ALA A 141 -2.96 17.30 -7.92
CA ALA A 141 -3.52 18.13 -6.85
C ALA A 141 -2.57 19.30 -6.48
N GLY A 142 -1.28 19.01 -6.31
CA GLY A 142 -0.26 20.01 -5.98
C GLY A 142 0.03 21.00 -7.11
N ALA A 143 -0.16 20.56 -8.36
CA ALA A 143 -0.06 21.41 -9.54
C ALA A 143 -1.37 22.17 -9.86
N GLU A 144 -2.37 22.12 -8.99
CA GLU A 144 -3.71 22.73 -9.14
C GLU A 144 -4.48 22.27 -10.39
N ARG A 145 -4.10 21.11 -10.96
CA ARG A 145 -4.74 20.49 -12.13
C ARG A 145 -5.93 19.63 -11.69
N PHE A 146 -6.93 20.27 -11.11
CA PHE A 146 -8.04 19.57 -10.43
C PHE A 146 -8.90 18.72 -11.37
N GLU A 147 -8.98 19.03 -12.65
CA GLU A 147 -9.68 18.18 -13.61
C GLU A 147 -8.97 16.83 -13.80
N SER A 148 -7.64 16.86 -14.01
CA SER A 148 -6.81 15.65 -14.14
C SER A 148 -6.76 14.86 -12.84
N HIS A 149 -6.63 15.57 -11.70
CA HIS A 149 -6.73 14.97 -10.37
C HIS A 149 -8.04 14.19 -10.20
N ARG A 150 -9.17 14.81 -10.52
CA ARG A 150 -10.50 14.22 -10.34
C ARG A 150 -10.71 12.99 -11.25
N LYS A 151 -10.24 13.07 -12.52
CA LYS A 151 -10.29 11.94 -13.46
C LYS A 151 -9.51 10.74 -12.96
N LEU A 152 -8.29 10.95 -12.47
CA LEU A 152 -7.44 9.87 -11.97
C LEU A 152 -7.89 9.37 -10.59
N ALA A 153 -8.25 10.27 -9.67
CA ALA A 153 -8.70 9.93 -8.32
C ALA A 153 -9.93 9.00 -8.31
N ARG A 154 -10.78 9.07 -9.33
CA ARG A 154 -11.94 8.17 -9.50
C ARG A 154 -11.54 6.68 -9.54
N TRP A 155 -10.37 6.37 -10.09
CA TRP A 155 -9.81 5.03 -10.15
C TRP A 155 -8.86 4.75 -9.00
N THR A 156 -8.05 5.74 -8.61
CA THR A 156 -7.09 5.60 -7.51
C THR A 156 -7.79 5.29 -6.19
N PHE A 157 -8.90 5.98 -5.89
CA PHE A 157 -9.64 5.80 -4.63
C PHE A 157 -10.09 4.36 -4.39
N PRO A 158 -10.85 3.69 -5.28
CA PRO A 158 -11.33 2.34 -5.01
C PRO A 158 -10.19 1.32 -4.95
N ILE A 159 -9.15 1.49 -5.77
CA ILE A 159 -7.97 0.62 -5.74
C ILE A 159 -7.23 0.79 -4.41
N TRP A 160 -6.98 2.02 -3.97
CA TRP A 160 -6.28 2.29 -2.72
C TRP A 160 -7.07 1.78 -1.51
N LEU A 161 -8.37 2.01 -1.47
CA LEU A 161 -9.23 1.47 -0.43
C LEU A 161 -9.21 -0.06 -0.41
N TYR A 162 -9.33 -0.70 -1.58
CA TYR A 162 -9.24 -2.17 -1.71
C TYR A 162 -7.91 -2.70 -1.17
N VAL A 163 -6.78 -2.12 -1.57
CA VAL A 163 -5.45 -2.53 -1.11
C VAL A 163 -5.34 -2.36 0.42
N SER A 164 -5.80 -1.24 0.96
CA SER A 164 -5.75 -1.01 2.41
C SER A 164 -6.60 -2.01 3.19
N VAL A 165 -7.81 -2.33 2.72
CA VAL A 165 -8.69 -3.32 3.36
C VAL A 165 -8.14 -4.75 3.22
N THR A 166 -7.70 -5.12 2.02
CA THR A 166 -7.17 -6.48 1.79
C THR A 166 -5.85 -6.72 2.52
N GLY A 167 -5.03 -5.70 2.76
CA GLY A 167 -3.85 -5.81 3.61
C GLY A 167 -4.18 -6.20 5.05
N VAL A 168 -5.28 -5.67 5.61
CA VAL A 168 -5.80 -6.12 6.92
C VAL A 168 -6.31 -7.55 6.84
N LEU A 169 -7.06 -7.91 5.80
CA LEU A 169 -7.61 -9.25 5.63
C LEU A 169 -6.50 -10.31 5.49
N VAL A 170 -5.46 -10.03 4.71
CA VAL A 170 -4.29 -10.92 4.58
C VAL A 170 -3.68 -11.22 5.96
N TYR A 171 -3.47 -10.21 6.79
CA TYR A 171 -2.95 -10.38 8.13
C TYR A 171 -3.91 -11.22 9.01
N LEU A 172 -5.20 -10.90 9.00
CA LEU A 172 -6.18 -11.59 9.84
C LEU A 172 -6.31 -13.07 9.47
N ILE A 173 -6.34 -13.38 8.16
CA ILE A 173 -6.41 -14.76 7.69
C ILE A 173 -5.12 -15.50 8.06
N LEU A 174 -3.95 -14.89 7.86
CA LEU A 174 -2.68 -15.52 8.15
C LEU A 174 -2.49 -15.81 9.65
N LYS A 175 -3.01 -14.93 10.53
CA LYS A 175 -2.83 -15.04 11.98
C LYS A 175 -3.87 -15.92 12.66
N HIS A 176 -5.13 -15.87 12.21
CA HIS A 176 -6.25 -16.46 12.95
C HIS A 176 -6.81 -17.74 12.33
N TRP A 177 -6.34 -18.14 11.14
CA TRP A 177 -6.77 -19.41 10.59
C TRP A 177 -6.13 -20.54 11.37
N PRO A 178 -6.93 -21.52 11.89
CA PRO A 178 -6.39 -22.62 12.63
C PRO A 178 -5.50 -23.47 11.71
N PHE A 179 -4.20 -23.45 11.98
CA PHE A 179 -3.31 -24.44 11.40
C PHE A 179 -3.59 -25.78 12.10
N PRO A 180 -3.63 -26.92 11.39
CA PRO A 180 -3.65 -28.20 12.06
C PRO A 180 -2.39 -28.28 12.94
N GLU A 181 -2.59 -28.44 14.24
CA GLU A 181 -1.51 -28.81 15.17
C GLU A 181 -0.99 -30.18 14.72
N ASN A 182 0.27 -30.24 14.31
CA ASN A 182 0.98 -31.49 14.03
C ASN A 182 1.37 -32.17 15.31
#